data_73f15ae5f28dd7b7ffc7ffd67e0eeec3
#
_entry.id   73f15ae5f28dd7b7ffc7ffd67e0eeec3
#
_cell.length_a   1.000
_cell.length_b   1.000
_cell.length_c   1.000
_cell.angle_alpha   90.00
_cell.angle_beta   90.00
_cell.angle_gamma   90.00
#
_symmetry.space_group_name_H-M   'P 1'
#
loop_
_entity.id
_entity.type
_entity.pdbx_description
1 polymer ?
#
loop_
_entity_poly.entity_id
_entity_poly.type
_entity_poly.pdbx_seq_one_letter_code
_entity_poly.pdbx_strand_id
1 'polypeptide(L)'
;MIARESMPEFRRDGEYLIFNPGDFLRFLAVIGHADSVPALKETVRSCLEIFMTDNGKDHVPDGTFRVKKVVLERHLKQISGALTMERAAYYIRRLEKYVTSVPSGPVDMKRWQDYDEIITDSLWNLESRDRSEGHDAGYWGNFVPQIPRQLMLRYTSPGDLVLEPFMGGGTTLLEAMKMNRNYIGVDLNPDLVDLARRKASSIVSDSRYFLECADSSRTDFSRLLEVNGFNHADLVILHPPYHDIIKFTENPADLSRSPSVDDFLQSLFSIVSASERTLKRGGYLTMVIGDKYDSAQWIPLGFMVMQEILKTGLILKSIVVKNFNRTKGKRGQEMLWRYRALAGGFYVFKHEYIFIFRKRR
;
A
#
# COMPACT_ATOMS: atom_id res chain seq x y z
N MET A 1 -43.49 -7.58 10.16
CA MET A 1 -42.75 -6.40 10.69
C MET A 1 -41.81 -6.92 11.76
N ILE A 2 -40.50 -6.92 11.52
CA ILE A 2 -39.52 -7.24 12.58
C ILE A 2 -39.69 -6.14 13.61
N ALA A 3 -40.02 -6.50 14.83
CA ALA A 3 -40.08 -5.54 15.94
C ALA A 3 -38.72 -4.87 16.11
N ARG A 4 -38.65 -3.60 16.43
CA ARG A 4 -37.41 -2.85 16.74
C ARG A 4 -36.51 -3.59 17.74
N GLU A 5 -37.10 -4.47 18.55
CA GLU A 5 -36.44 -5.36 19.49
C GLU A 5 -35.56 -6.46 18.88
N SER A 6 -35.75 -6.79 17.59
CA SER A 6 -34.93 -7.79 16.86
C SER A 6 -33.77 -7.17 16.09
N MET A 7 -33.65 -5.85 16.08
CA MET A 7 -32.56 -5.16 15.41
C MET A 7 -31.26 -5.26 16.26
N PRO A 8 -30.10 -5.48 15.61
CA PRO A 8 -28.85 -5.46 16.34
C PRO A 8 -28.55 -4.04 16.81
N GLU A 9 -28.06 -3.95 18.03
CA GLU A 9 -27.53 -2.66 18.51
C GLU A 9 -26.30 -2.26 17.70
N PHE A 10 -26.21 -0.98 17.39
CA PHE A 10 -25.07 -0.44 16.64
C PHE A 10 -24.65 0.94 17.14
N ARG A 11 -23.40 1.29 16.88
CA ARG A 11 -22.83 2.63 17.06
C ARG A 11 -22.37 3.15 15.71
N ARG A 12 -22.47 4.46 15.50
CA ARG A 12 -21.89 5.14 14.36
C ARG A 12 -20.49 5.66 14.69
N ASP A 13 -19.59 5.49 13.72
CA ASP A 13 -18.25 6.04 13.76
C ASP A 13 -17.88 6.53 12.36
N GLY A 14 -18.17 7.79 12.05
CA GLY A 14 -18.00 8.37 10.74
C GLY A 14 -18.80 7.63 9.66
N GLU A 15 -18.09 7.07 8.69
CA GLU A 15 -18.68 6.26 7.60
C GLU A 15 -18.98 4.81 7.99
N TYR A 16 -18.64 4.41 9.21
CA TYR A 16 -18.78 3.04 9.68
C TYR A 16 -19.98 2.86 10.61
N LEU A 17 -20.50 1.64 10.61
CA LEU A 17 -21.39 1.09 11.61
C LEU A 17 -20.65 0.00 12.36
N ILE A 18 -20.80 0.00 13.67
CA ILE A 18 -20.14 -0.92 14.60
C ILE A 18 -21.21 -1.73 15.31
N PHE A 19 -21.11 -3.06 15.26
CA PHE A 19 -22.04 -4.02 15.81
C PHE A 19 -21.33 -5.01 16.72
N ASN A 20 -22.09 -5.65 17.61
CA ASN A 20 -21.69 -6.95 18.15
C ASN A 20 -21.91 -8.02 17.06
N PRO A 21 -20.89 -8.85 16.72
CA PRO A 21 -21.01 -9.85 15.67
C PRO A 21 -22.13 -10.88 15.92
N GLY A 22 -22.30 -11.32 17.17
CA GLY A 22 -23.33 -12.30 17.54
C GLY A 22 -24.74 -11.76 17.37
N ASP A 23 -24.95 -10.49 17.76
CA ASP A 23 -26.25 -9.82 17.57
C ASP A 23 -26.57 -9.63 16.11
N PHE A 24 -25.58 -9.24 15.32
CA PHE A 24 -25.75 -9.06 13.89
C PHE A 24 -26.05 -10.40 13.17
N LEU A 25 -25.42 -11.50 13.59
CA LEU A 25 -25.71 -12.83 13.04
C LEU A 25 -27.10 -13.31 13.42
N ARG A 26 -27.57 -13.06 14.66
CA ARG A 26 -28.97 -13.34 15.08
C ARG A 26 -29.96 -12.56 14.23
N PHE A 27 -29.70 -11.31 13.99
CA PHE A 27 -30.49 -10.47 13.08
C PHE A 27 -30.57 -11.05 11.66
N LEU A 28 -29.43 -11.50 11.08
CA LEU A 28 -29.42 -12.14 9.76
C LEU A 28 -30.23 -13.43 9.75
N ALA A 29 -30.19 -14.23 10.80
CA ALA A 29 -31.00 -15.43 10.94
C ALA A 29 -32.51 -15.08 10.93
N VAL A 30 -32.93 -14.04 11.66
CA VAL A 30 -34.32 -13.56 11.68
C VAL A 30 -34.78 -13.13 10.29
N ILE A 31 -33.96 -12.39 9.55
CA ILE A 31 -34.25 -12.03 8.13
C ILE A 31 -34.38 -13.28 7.26
N GLY A 32 -33.54 -14.27 7.48
CA GLY A 32 -33.52 -15.52 6.71
C GLY A 32 -34.76 -16.39 6.91
N HIS A 33 -35.49 -16.22 8.01
CA HIS A 33 -36.72 -16.96 8.32
C HIS A 33 -38.00 -16.26 7.82
N ALA A 34 -37.90 -15.24 6.97
CA ALA A 34 -39.08 -14.63 6.36
C ALA A 34 -39.89 -15.64 5.52
N ASP A 35 -41.21 -15.61 5.67
CA ASP A 35 -42.12 -16.60 5.02
C ASP A 35 -42.21 -16.42 3.50
N SER A 36 -41.82 -15.28 2.97
CA SER A 36 -41.93 -14.97 1.55
C SER A 36 -40.96 -13.87 1.11
N VAL A 37 -40.69 -13.82 -0.19
CA VAL A 37 -39.86 -12.75 -0.77
C VAL A 37 -40.42 -11.34 -0.52
N PRO A 38 -41.73 -11.08 -0.63
CA PRO A 38 -42.27 -9.75 -0.26
C PRO A 38 -42.04 -9.38 1.20
N ALA A 39 -42.28 -10.29 2.12
CA ALA A 39 -42.05 -10.07 3.57
C ALA A 39 -40.58 -9.81 3.85
N LEU A 40 -39.68 -10.57 3.25
CA LEU A 40 -38.23 -10.34 3.35
C LEU A 40 -37.83 -8.94 2.85
N LYS A 41 -38.36 -8.53 1.68
CA LYS A 41 -38.07 -7.20 1.10
C LYS A 41 -38.52 -6.05 2.00
N GLU A 42 -39.70 -6.17 2.55
CA GLU A 42 -40.27 -5.18 3.50
C GLU A 42 -39.39 -5.07 4.76
N THR A 43 -39.04 -6.20 5.33
CA THR A 43 -38.15 -6.28 6.51
C THR A 43 -36.80 -5.63 6.25
N VAL A 44 -36.13 -6.01 5.16
CA VAL A 44 -34.81 -5.47 4.83
C VAL A 44 -34.88 -3.96 4.54
N ARG A 45 -35.95 -3.48 3.89
CA ARG A 45 -36.15 -2.05 3.64
C ARG A 45 -36.28 -1.25 4.94
N SER A 46 -37.09 -1.72 5.88
CA SER A 46 -37.23 -1.08 7.19
C SER A 46 -35.93 -1.04 7.97
N CYS A 47 -35.16 -2.14 7.92
CA CYS A 47 -33.84 -2.19 8.57
C CYS A 47 -32.84 -1.24 7.93
N LEU A 48 -32.83 -1.15 6.60
CA LEU A 48 -31.98 -0.20 5.86
C LEU A 48 -32.26 1.24 6.30
N GLU A 49 -33.54 1.62 6.38
CA GLU A 49 -33.92 2.95 6.81
C GLU A 49 -33.36 3.26 8.19
N ILE A 50 -33.51 2.36 9.16
CA ILE A 50 -32.98 2.53 10.52
C ILE A 50 -31.45 2.66 10.50
N PHE A 51 -30.74 1.76 9.81
CA PHE A 51 -29.28 1.83 9.71
C PHE A 51 -28.75 3.09 9.02
N MET A 52 -29.55 3.71 8.14
CA MET A 52 -29.13 4.91 7.43
C MET A 52 -29.50 6.21 8.14
N THR A 53 -30.54 6.22 8.97
CA THR A 53 -31.08 7.44 9.60
C THR A 53 -30.83 7.53 11.09
N ASP A 54 -30.86 6.41 11.83
CA ASP A 54 -30.70 6.39 13.29
C ASP A 54 -29.23 6.61 13.71
N ASN A 55 -29.00 7.34 14.77
CA ASN A 55 -27.64 7.60 15.27
C ASN A 55 -27.00 6.41 16.00
N GLY A 56 -27.79 5.38 16.32
CA GLY A 56 -27.32 4.23 17.09
C GLY A 56 -27.13 4.54 18.58
N LYS A 57 -26.42 3.66 19.28
CA LYS A 57 -26.09 3.82 20.70
C LYS A 57 -24.69 4.39 20.89
N ASP A 58 -24.44 5.02 22.04
CA ASP A 58 -23.12 5.56 22.40
C ASP A 58 -22.09 4.45 22.67
N HIS A 59 -22.55 3.28 23.10
CA HIS A 59 -21.70 2.14 23.44
C HIS A 59 -22.24 0.85 22.81
N VAL A 60 -21.34 0.03 22.25
CA VAL A 60 -21.60 -1.34 21.80
C VAL A 60 -20.66 -2.26 22.59
N PRO A 61 -21.15 -3.38 23.18
CA PRO A 61 -20.31 -4.31 23.93
C PRO A 61 -19.14 -4.89 23.16
N ASP A 62 -18.13 -5.39 23.87
CA ASP A 62 -16.89 -5.95 23.35
C ASP A 62 -17.05 -6.99 22.23
N GLY A 63 -16.02 -7.09 21.35
CA GLY A 63 -16.06 -7.95 20.20
C GLY A 63 -16.73 -7.28 19.00
N THR A 64 -16.24 -6.12 18.59
CA THR A 64 -16.92 -5.29 17.59
C THR A 64 -16.66 -5.73 16.15
N PHE A 65 -17.73 -5.81 15.38
CA PHE A 65 -17.71 -5.92 13.93
C PHE A 65 -17.94 -4.55 13.31
N ARG A 66 -16.99 -4.10 12.51
CA ARG A 66 -17.02 -2.78 11.85
C ARG A 66 -17.27 -2.96 10.37
N VAL A 67 -18.24 -2.22 9.81
CA VAL A 67 -18.58 -2.25 8.38
C VAL A 67 -18.86 -0.84 7.86
N LYS A 68 -18.41 -0.52 6.64
CA LYS A 68 -18.77 0.74 5.98
C LYS A 68 -20.28 0.76 5.68
N LYS A 69 -20.95 1.90 5.93
CA LYS A 69 -22.38 2.08 5.64
C LYS A 69 -22.73 1.70 4.21
N VAL A 70 -21.95 2.17 3.25
CA VAL A 70 -22.15 1.89 1.81
C VAL A 70 -22.02 0.40 1.48
N VAL A 71 -21.14 -0.33 2.17
CA VAL A 71 -20.95 -1.77 1.98
C VAL A 71 -22.13 -2.54 2.56
N LEU A 72 -22.55 -2.21 3.79
CA LEU A 72 -23.73 -2.82 4.40
C LEU A 72 -24.99 -2.56 3.57
N GLU A 73 -25.22 -1.32 3.15
CA GLU A 73 -26.34 -0.94 2.28
C GLU A 73 -26.37 -1.78 1.01
N ARG A 74 -25.22 -1.98 0.36
CA ARG A 74 -25.10 -2.81 -0.84
C ARG A 74 -25.48 -4.26 -0.58
N HIS A 75 -25.01 -4.85 0.50
CA HIS A 75 -25.38 -6.23 0.89
C HIS A 75 -26.88 -6.37 1.16
N LEU A 76 -27.46 -5.45 1.92
CA LEU A 76 -28.89 -5.47 2.22
C LEU A 76 -29.74 -5.22 0.97
N LYS A 77 -29.34 -4.33 0.06
CA LYS A 77 -29.98 -4.15 -1.24
C LYS A 77 -29.90 -5.40 -2.11
N GLN A 78 -28.83 -6.18 -2.08
CA GLN A 78 -28.73 -7.47 -2.78
C GLN A 78 -29.72 -8.49 -2.21
N ILE A 79 -29.88 -8.54 -0.88
CA ILE A 79 -30.86 -9.40 -0.22
C ILE A 79 -32.28 -8.99 -0.63
N SER A 80 -32.65 -7.72 -0.50
CA SER A 80 -33.99 -7.22 -0.88
C SER A 80 -34.28 -7.27 -2.37
N GLY A 81 -33.25 -7.27 -3.23
CA GLY A 81 -33.36 -7.42 -4.68
C GLY A 81 -33.53 -8.86 -5.15
N ALA A 82 -33.45 -9.84 -4.26
CA ALA A 82 -33.58 -11.25 -4.62
C ALA A 82 -34.99 -11.55 -5.16
N LEU A 83 -35.07 -12.39 -6.21
CA LEU A 83 -36.33 -12.84 -6.82
C LEU A 83 -36.85 -14.12 -6.19
N THR A 84 -36.02 -14.90 -5.51
CA THR A 84 -36.39 -16.14 -4.83
C THR A 84 -35.79 -16.19 -3.43
N MET A 85 -36.41 -16.99 -2.54
CA MET A 85 -35.89 -17.19 -1.18
C MET A 85 -34.52 -17.88 -1.19
N GLU A 86 -34.26 -18.79 -2.12
CA GLU A 86 -32.95 -19.44 -2.29
C GLU A 86 -31.85 -18.40 -2.59
N ARG A 87 -32.15 -17.44 -3.47
CA ARG A 87 -31.24 -16.39 -3.83
C ARG A 87 -31.00 -15.42 -2.65
N ALA A 88 -32.05 -15.12 -1.90
CA ALA A 88 -31.94 -14.32 -0.68
C ALA A 88 -31.06 -15.03 0.37
N ALA A 89 -31.31 -16.31 0.64
CA ALA A 89 -30.50 -17.13 1.53
C ALA A 89 -29.02 -17.20 1.11
N TYR A 90 -28.75 -17.23 -0.19
CA TYR A 90 -27.37 -17.15 -0.69
C TYR A 90 -26.70 -15.82 -0.29
N TYR A 91 -27.39 -14.69 -0.46
CA TYR A 91 -26.83 -13.37 -0.09
C TYR A 91 -26.69 -13.21 1.42
N ILE A 92 -27.62 -13.75 2.22
CA ILE A 92 -27.53 -13.77 3.69
C ILE A 92 -26.28 -14.55 4.12
N ARG A 93 -26.11 -15.80 3.66
CA ARG A 93 -24.90 -16.59 3.97
C ARG A 93 -23.61 -15.92 3.53
N ARG A 94 -23.64 -15.15 2.46
CA ARG A 94 -22.49 -14.37 2.03
C ARG A 94 -22.17 -13.23 3.02
N LEU A 95 -23.19 -12.55 3.54
CA LEU A 95 -23.03 -11.52 4.56
C LEU A 95 -22.59 -12.11 5.92
N GLU A 96 -23.10 -13.28 6.29
CA GLU A 96 -22.61 -14.02 7.48
C GLU A 96 -21.10 -14.33 7.36
N LYS A 97 -20.65 -14.83 6.20
CA LYS A 97 -19.23 -15.08 5.95
C LYS A 97 -18.38 -13.81 5.98
N TYR A 98 -18.95 -12.69 5.57
CA TYR A 98 -18.30 -11.40 5.67
C TYR A 98 -18.12 -10.98 7.15
N VAL A 99 -19.16 -11.15 7.98
CA VAL A 99 -19.12 -10.84 9.43
C VAL A 99 -18.15 -11.72 10.20
N THR A 100 -18.15 -13.04 9.90
CA THR A 100 -17.32 -14.04 10.60
C THR A 100 -15.93 -14.21 9.99
N SER A 101 -15.54 -13.35 9.05
CA SER A 101 -14.27 -13.47 8.36
C SER A 101 -13.10 -13.21 9.28
N VAL A 102 -12.14 -14.12 9.29
CA VAL A 102 -10.82 -13.93 9.88
C VAL A 102 -9.84 -13.70 8.74
N PRO A 103 -9.14 -12.55 8.70
CA PRO A 103 -8.16 -12.27 7.67
C PRO A 103 -7.08 -13.34 7.64
N SER A 104 -6.79 -13.89 6.47
CA SER A 104 -5.69 -14.84 6.25
C SER A 104 -4.46 -14.21 5.58
N GLY A 105 -4.47 -12.90 5.46
CA GLY A 105 -3.42 -12.09 4.83
C GLY A 105 -3.77 -10.62 4.81
N PRO A 106 -2.96 -9.79 4.14
CA PRO A 106 -3.13 -8.33 4.11
C PRO A 106 -4.49 -7.86 3.61
N VAL A 107 -5.07 -8.57 2.65
CA VAL A 107 -6.40 -8.30 2.10
C VAL A 107 -7.30 -9.50 2.35
N ASP A 108 -8.36 -9.29 3.11
CA ASP A 108 -9.40 -10.30 3.29
C ASP A 108 -10.34 -10.33 2.09
N MET A 109 -10.24 -11.37 1.27
CA MET A 109 -11.04 -11.51 0.05
C MET A 109 -12.54 -11.72 0.31
N LYS A 110 -12.96 -12.06 1.53
CA LYS A 110 -14.39 -12.09 1.89
C LYS A 110 -14.91 -10.67 2.13
N ARG A 111 -14.01 -9.75 2.49
CA ARG A 111 -14.27 -8.34 2.76
C ARG A 111 -13.67 -7.40 1.72
N TRP A 112 -13.39 -7.87 0.51
CA TRP A 112 -12.69 -7.10 -0.54
C TRP A 112 -13.33 -5.73 -0.84
N GLN A 113 -14.61 -5.56 -0.58
CA GLN A 113 -15.33 -4.29 -0.79
C GLN A 113 -14.98 -3.19 0.22
N ASP A 114 -14.35 -3.55 1.35
CA ASP A 114 -13.88 -2.58 2.36
C ASP A 114 -12.58 -1.88 1.94
N TYR A 115 -11.88 -2.44 0.95
CA TYR A 115 -10.57 -1.97 0.48
C TYR A 115 -10.68 -1.07 -0.75
N ASP A 116 -11.68 -0.18 -0.78
CA ASP A 116 -11.91 0.76 -1.88
C ASP A 116 -10.79 1.78 -2.07
N GLU A 117 -9.98 2.03 -1.03
CA GLU A 117 -8.78 2.86 -1.10
C GLU A 117 -7.60 2.21 -1.85
N ILE A 118 -7.61 0.86 -2.04
CA ILE A 118 -6.54 0.16 -2.76
C ILE A 118 -6.71 0.34 -4.26
N ILE A 119 -5.74 0.99 -4.88
CA ILE A 119 -5.68 1.13 -6.34
C ILE A 119 -5.38 -0.24 -6.96
N THR A 120 -6.24 -0.70 -7.87
CA THR A 120 -6.09 -1.98 -8.56
C THR A 120 -5.58 -1.84 -9.99
N ASP A 121 -5.59 -0.63 -10.53
CA ASP A 121 -5.17 -0.32 -11.90
C ASP A 121 -3.65 -0.33 -12.03
N SER A 122 -3.15 -0.66 -13.21
CA SER A 122 -1.72 -0.63 -13.53
C SER A 122 -1.21 0.74 -13.96
N LEU A 123 -2.10 1.70 -14.17
CA LEU A 123 -1.78 3.10 -14.45
C LEU A 123 -2.20 3.95 -13.25
N TRP A 124 -1.21 4.49 -12.52
CA TRP A 124 -1.48 5.35 -11.37
C TRP A 124 -1.37 6.82 -11.74
N ASN A 125 -2.51 7.49 -11.72
CA ASN A 125 -2.62 8.94 -11.89
C ASN A 125 -2.67 9.61 -10.51
N LEU A 126 -1.50 9.83 -9.92
CA LEU A 126 -1.39 10.53 -8.64
C LEU A 126 -1.23 12.03 -8.89
N GLU A 127 -2.34 12.78 -8.78
CA GLU A 127 -2.41 14.19 -9.19
C GLU A 127 -1.49 15.11 -8.37
N SER A 128 -1.40 14.88 -7.07
CA SER A 128 -0.56 15.68 -6.17
C SER A 128 0.08 14.82 -5.10
N ARG A 129 1.27 15.28 -4.63
CA ARG A 129 1.89 14.72 -3.44
C ARG A 129 1.02 15.02 -2.22
N ASP A 130 0.73 14.00 -1.42
CA ASP A 130 0.19 14.21 -0.09
C ASP A 130 1.22 14.99 0.76
N ARG A 131 0.78 16.09 1.36
CA ARG A 131 1.59 16.97 2.22
C ARG A 131 1.17 16.95 3.67
N SER A 132 0.22 16.07 4.02
CA SER A 132 -0.24 15.93 5.40
C SER A 132 0.89 15.43 6.30
N GLU A 133 0.88 15.86 7.57
CA GLU A 133 1.65 15.27 8.66
C GLU A 133 3.14 14.96 8.34
N GLY A 134 3.93 15.98 8.03
CA GLY A 134 5.39 15.85 7.90
C GLY A 134 5.90 15.39 6.52
N HIS A 135 5.02 15.21 5.53
CA HIS A 135 5.38 14.89 4.16
C HIS A 135 5.80 16.10 3.32
N ASP A 136 6.59 16.99 3.88
CA ASP A 136 7.22 18.04 3.09
C ASP A 136 8.28 17.45 2.13
N ALA A 137 8.43 18.08 0.98
CA ALA A 137 9.38 17.63 -0.05
C ALA A 137 10.80 18.17 0.24
N GLY A 138 11.31 17.96 1.46
CA GLY A 138 12.54 18.61 1.95
C GLY A 138 13.82 18.37 1.12
N TYR A 139 13.83 17.38 0.19
CA TYR A 139 14.97 17.12 -0.69
C TYR A 139 14.56 16.57 -2.05
N TRP A 140 15.48 16.55 -3.01
CA TRP A 140 15.28 15.99 -4.35
C TRP A 140 15.32 14.46 -4.33
N GLY A 141 14.51 13.80 -5.17
CA GLY A 141 14.51 12.33 -5.28
C GLY A 141 13.52 11.62 -4.35
N ASN A 142 12.76 12.36 -3.56
CA ASN A 142 11.77 11.77 -2.67
C ASN A 142 10.49 11.41 -3.43
N PHE A 143 10.06 10.13 -3.38
CA PHE A 143 8.81 9.70 -4.01
C PHE A 143 7.57 10.11 -3.19
N VAL A 144 6.39 10.04 -3.81
CA VAL A 144 5.16 10.50 -3.16
C VAL A 144 4.68 9.48 -2.11
N PRO A 145 4.15 9.94 -0.95
CA PRO A 145 3.71 9.06 0.15
C PRO A 145 2.65 8.03 -0.25
N GLN A 146 1.85 8.35 -1.27
CA GLN A 146 0.84 7.44 -1.79
C GLN A 146 1.42 6.12 -2.32
N ILE A 147 2.68 6.11 -2.81
CA ILE A 147 3.32 4.88 -3.31
C ILE A 147 3.53 3.87 -2.18
N PRO A 148 4.33 4.15 -1.13
CA PRO A 148 4.53 3.19 -0.04
C PRO A 148 3.22 2.88 0.69
N ARG A 149 2.29 3.84 0.83
CA ARG A 149 0.97 3.59 1.39
C ARG A 149 0.22 2.51 0.62
N GLN A 150 0.09 2.62 -0.71
CA GLN A 150 -0.59 1.63 -1.54
C GLN A 150 0.09 0.25 -1.49
N LEU A 151 1.42 0.22 -1.48
CA LEU A 151 2.17 -1.03 -1.37
C LEU A 151 1.92 -1.72 -0.02
N MET A 152 1.94 -0.96 1.08
CA MET A 152 1.68 -1.52 2.41
C MET A 152 0.23 -1.96 2.60
N LEU A 153 -0.75 -1.17 2.15
CA LEU A 153 -2.18 -1.54 2.19
C LEU A 153 -2.43 -2.90 1.52
N ARG A 154 -1.76 -3.14 0.41
CA ARG A 154 -1.99 -4.34 -0.41
C ARG A 154 -1.19 -5.55 0.03
N TYR A 155 0.02 -5.37 0.56
CA TYR A 155 0.99 -6.45 0.76
C TYR A 155 1.40 -6.69 2.20
N THR A 156 0.93 -5.87 3.15
CA THR A 156 1.26 -6.01 4.58
C THR A 156 0.02 -5.85 5.47
N SER A 157 0.10 -6.43 6.67
CA SER A 157 -0.83 -6.24 7.78
C SER A 157 -0.20 -5.37 8.88
N PRO A 158 -0.99 -4.77 9.80
CA PRO A 158 -0.44 -4.17 11.01
C PRO A 158 0.50 -5.14 11.75
N GLY A 159 1.66 -4.63 12.19
CA GLY A 159 2.70 -5.42 12.84
C GLY A 159 3.71 -6.09 11.91
N ASP A 160 3.44 -6.17 10.59
CA ASP A 160 4.39 -6.67 9.59
C ASP A 160 5.61 -5.73 9.46
N LEU A 161 6.75 -6.30 9.02
CA LEU A 161 8.00 -5.55 8.82
C LEU A 161 8.18 -5.09 7.37
N VAL A 162 8.44 -3.80 7.20
CA VAL A 162 8.89 -3.17 5.96
C VAL A 162 10.38 -2.89 6.03
N LEU A 163 11.16 -3.37 5.07
CA LEU A 163 12.59 -3.08 4.90
C LEU A 163 12.79 -2.15 3.71
N GLU A 164 13.54 -1.07 3.91
CA GLU A 164 13.86 -0.09 2.86
C GLU A 164 15.36 0.23 2.82
N PRO A 165 16.11 -0.35 1.88
CA PRO A 165 17.56 -0.13 1.72
C PRO A 165 17.96 1.27 1.22
N PHE A 166 17.02 2.09 0.75
CA PHE A 166 17.24 3.46 0.26
C PHE A 166 16.19 4.39 0.89
N MET A 167 16.29 4.55 2.23
CA MET A 167 15.26 5.20 3.04
C MET A 167 15.05 6.68 2.71
N GLY A 168 16.12 7.38 2.31
CA GLY A 168 16.07 8.82 2.09
C GLY A 168 15.59 9.57 3.33
N GLY A 169 14.74 10.57 3.13
CA GLY A 169 14.15 11.38 4.21
C GLY A 169 12.97 10.74 4.94
N GLY A 170 12.77 9.41 4.84
CA GLY A 170 11.82 8.65 5.66
C GLY A 170 10.35 8.72 5.22
N THR A 171 10.06 8.90 3.94
CA THR A 171 8.65 8.93 3.46
C THR A 171 7.93 7.62 3.79
N THR A 172 8.55 6.47 3.51
CA THR A 172 7.99 5.15 3.83
C THR A 172 7.88 4.92 5.33
N LEU A 173 8.87 5.37 6.11
CA LEU A 173 8.85 5.28 7.57
C LEU A 173 7.58 5.93 8.16
N LEU A 174 7.27 7.16 7.73
CA LEU A 174 6.10 7.88 8.25
C LEU A 174 4.79 7.14 7.90
N GLU A 175 4.67 6.64 6.69
CA GLU A 175 3.50 5.84 6.30
C GLU A 175 3.44 4.49 7.05
N ALA A 176 4.58 3.83 7.27
CA ALA A 176 4.64 2.59 8.06
C ALA A 176 4.14 2.82 9.50
N MET A 177 4.61 3.89 10.16
CA MET A 177 4.17 4.25 11.50
C MET A 177 2.67 4.56 11.56
N LYS A 178 2.13 5.35 10.63
CA LYS A 178 0.70 5.67 10.55
C LYS A 178 -0.17 4.44 10.37
N MET A 179 0.37 3.42 9.73
CA MET A 179 -0.35 2.18 9.41
C MET A 179 -0.04 1.05 10.40
N ASN A 180 0.69 1.31 11.49
CA ASN A 180 1.13 0.33 12.48
C ASN A 180 1.96 -0.83 11.87
N ARG A 181 2.87 -0.53 10.93
CA ARG A 181 3.87 -1.46 10.40
C ARG A 181 5.20 -1.18 11.07
N ASN A 182 5.94 -2.25 11.38
CA ASN A 182 7.32 -2.13 11.80
C ASN A 182 8.20 -1.74 10.60
N TYR A 183 9.32 -1.07 10.85
CA TYR A 183 10.14 -0.52 9.80
C TYR A 183 11.63 -0.65 10.09
N ILE A 184 12.41 -1.05 9.09
CA ILE A 184 13.87 -0.95 9.09
C ILE A 184 14.29 -0.20 7.83
N GLY A 185 15.01 0.92 8.00
CA GLY A 185 15.52 1.74 6.92
C GLY A 185 17.03 1.90 6.99
N VAL A 186 17.66 1.85 5.82
CA VAL A 186 19.10 2.12 5.66
C VAL A 186 19.27 3.24 4.64
N ASP A 187 20.17 4.16 4.92
CA ASP A 187 20.61 5.20 3.98
C ASP A 187 22.07 5.51 4.17
N LEU A 188 22.74 5.84 3.05
CA LEU A 188 24.15 6.19 3.05
C LEU A 188 24.40 7.60 3.61
N ASN A 189 23.40 8.50 3.54
CA ASN A 189 23.51 9.90 3.93
C ASN A 189 23.07 10.12 5.38
N PRO A 190 23.98 10.46 6.31
CA PRO A 190 23.65 10.68 7.71
C PRO A 190 22.63 11.80 7.93
N ASP A 191 22.66 12.86 7.10
CA ASP A 191 21.72 13.99 7.24
C ASP A 191 20.29 13.55 6.96
N LEU A 192 20.09 12.62 6.02
CA LEU A 192 18.77 12.05 5.70
C LEU A 192 18.29 11.10 6.79
N VAL A 193 19.20 10.31 7.38
CA VAL A 193 18.89 9.45 8.54
C VAL A 193 18.43 10.30 9.72
N ASP A 194 19.12 11.38 10.01
CA ASP A 194 18.77 12.30 11.10
C ASP A 194 17.46 13.05 10.79
N LEU A 195 17.23 13.43 9.54
CA LEU A 195 15.96 14.01 9.12
C LEU A 195 14.80 13.04 9.35
N ALA A 196 14.98 11.77 8.97
CA ALA A 196 13.97 10.73 9.17
C ALA A 196 13.68 10.51 10.66
N ARG A 197 14.71 10.48 11.53
CA ARG A 197 14.53 10.38 13.00
C ARG A 197 13.71 11.55 13.55
N ARG A 198 14.06 12.79 13.17
CA ARG A 198 13.29 13.97 13.61
C ARG A 198 11.85 13.93 13.20
N LYS A 199 11.57 13.49 11.98
CA LYS A 199 10.17 13.34 11.50
C LYS A 199 9.42 12.24 12.26
N ALA A 200 10.05 11.10 12.45
CA ALA A 200 9.44 9.98 13.17
C ALA A 200 9.09 10.33 14.62
N SER A 201 9.92 11.13 15.30
CA SER A 201 9.67 11.53 16.70
C SER A 201 8.39 12.36 16.90
N SER A 202 7.83 12.92 15.84
CA SER A 202 6.55 13.67 15.90
C SER A 202 5.30 12.80 15.74
N ILE A 203 5.45 11.50 15.44
CA ILE A 203 4.34 10.57 15.21
C ILE A 203 4.19 9.65 16.42
N VAL A 204 2.99 9.60 16.99
CA VAL A 204 2.64 8.61 18.02
C VAL A 204 2.23 7.32 17.32
N SER A 205 2.94 6.23 17.57
CA SER A 205 2.68 4.91 16.97
C SER A 205 3.21 3.80 17.87
N ASP A 206 2.55 2.65 17.86
CA ASP A 206 3.02 1.42 18.52
C ASP A 206 4.05 0.65 17.67
N SER A 207 4.33 1.13 16.45
CA SER A 207 5.29 0.51 15.54
C SER A 207 6.72 0.68 16.03
N ARG A 208 7.52 -0.38 15.90
CA ARG A 208 8.97 -0.31 16.09
C ARG A 208 9.63 0.13 14.79
N TYR A 209 10.59 1.04 14.88
CA TYR A 209 11.41 1.43 13.73
C TYR A 209 12.89 1.52 14.09
N PHE A 210 13.74 1.18 13.13
CA PHE A 210 15.19 1.19 13.26
C PHE A 210 15.80 1.81 12.01
N LEU A 211 16.73 2.76 12.21
CA LEU A 211 17.35 3.52 11.13
C LEU A 211 18.86 3.38 11.24
N GLU A 212 19.47 2.88 10.18
CA GLU A 212 20.90 2.66 10.08
C GLU A 212 21.53 3.60 9.03
N CYS A 213 22.64 4.25 9.39
CA CYS A 213 23.45 5.00 8.44
C CYS A 213 24.55 4.09 7.91
N ALA A 214 24.35 3.49 6.73
CA ALA A 214 25.27 2.50 6.18
C ALA A 214 25.18 2.42 4.65
N ASP A 215 26.21 1.82 4.04
CA ASP A 215 26.23 1.41 2.64
C ASP A 215 25.41 0.13 2.47
N SER A 216 24.27 0.24 1.81
CA SER A 216 23.35 -0.89 1.56
C SER A 216 23.99 -2.02 0.75
N SER A 217 25.01 -1.74 -0.06
CA SER A 217 25.74 -2.77 -0.81
C SER A 217 26.61 -3.68 0.07
N ARG A 218 26.95 -3.22 1.28
CA ARG A 218 27.76 -3.92 2.27
C ARG A 218 26.99 -4.33 3.52
N THR A 219 25.73 -3.91 3.63
CA THR A 219 24.91 -4.19 4.80
C THR A 219 24.45 -5.65 4.81
N ASP A 220 24.71 -6.34 5.90
CA ASP A 220 24.09 -7.64 6.19
C ASP A 220 22.68 -7.40 6.75
N PHE A 221 21.70 -7.35 5.83
CA PHE A 221 20.30 -7.14 6.22
C PHE A 221 19.77 -8.29 7.10
N SER A 222 20.25 -9.54 6.95
CA SER A 222 19.81 -10.64 7.80
C SER A 222 20.23 -10.40 9.25
N ARG A 223 21.48 -10.00 9.45
CA ARG A 223 21.99 -9.63 10.77
C ARG A 223 21.27 -8.39 11.33
N LEU A 224 21.02 -7.39 10.48
CA LEU A 224 20.31 -6.17 10.88
C LEU A 224 18.89 -6.50 11.37
N LEU A 225 18.17 -7.38 10.70
CA LEU A 225 16.85 -7.83 11.15
C LEU A 225 16.96 -8.56 12.50
N GLU A 226 17.88 -9.52 12.61
CA GLU A 226 18.06 -10.37 13.80
C GLU A 226 18.33 -9.54 15.06
N VAL A 227 19.27 -8.59 15.00
CA VAL A 227 19.63 -7.75 16.17
C VAL A 227 18.48 -6.84 16.61
N ASN A 228 17.55 -6.55 15.72
CA ASN A 228 16.34 -5.79 15.99
C ASN A 228 15.12 -6.67 16.32
N GLY A 229 15.30 -7.98 16.46
CA GLY A 229 14.28 -8.92 16.89
C GLY A 229 13.28 -9.32 15.81
N PHE A 230 13.70 -9.32 14.53
CA PHE A 230 12.90 -9.77 13.39
C PHE A 230 13.57 -10.96 12.68
N ASN A 231 12.79 -11.93 12.26
CA ASN A 231 13.27 -13.10 11.52
C ASN A 231 13.25 -12.89 10.00
N HIS A 232 12.33 -12.04 9.52
CA HIS A 232 12.14 -11.77 8.10
C HIS A 232 11.44 -10.42 7.88
N ALA A 233 11.56 -9.91 6.67
CA ALA A 233 10.74 -8.80 6.18
C ALA A 233 9.51 -9.34 5.44
N ASP A 234 8.39 -8.65 5.55
CA ASP A 234 7.14 -8.94 4.84
C ASP A 234 7.10 -8.25 3.49
N LEU A 235 7.62 -7.04 3.45
CA LEU A 235 7.72 -6.19 2.27
C LEU A 235 9.10 -5.53 2.23
N VAL A 236 9.74 -5.59 1.06
CA VAL A 236 10.94 -4.79 0.74
C VAL A 236 10.55 -3.72 -0.25
N ILE A 237 10.87 -2.46 0.04
CA ILE A 237 10.67 -1.32 -0.87
C ILE A 237 12.03 -0.79 -1.29
N LEU A 238 12.28 -0.71 -2.58
CA LEU A 238 13.51 -0.21 -3.17
C LEU A 238 13.21 1.01 -4.03
N HIS A 239 13.81 2.14 -3.70
CA HIS A 239 13.76 3.36 -4.50
C HIS A 239 15.19 3.93 -4.62
N PRO A 240 16.06 3.28 -5.41
CA PRO A 240 17.43 3.70 -5.59
C PRO A 240 17.53 5.00 -6.40
N PRO A 241 18.69 5.65 -6.45
CA PRO A 241 19.00 6.65 -7.47
C PRO A 241 18.76 6.06 -8.88
N TYR A 242 18.34 6.91 -9.82
CA TYR A 242 18.18 6.49 -11.23
C TYR A 242 19.52 6.70 -11.96
N HIS A 243 20.54 5.93 -11.54
CA HIS A 243 21.93 6.10 -11.95
C HIS A 243 22.37 7.56 -11.70
N ASP A 244 23.05 8.23 -12.60
CA ASP A 244 23.70 9.55 -12.48
C ASP A 244 22.78 10.75 -12.80
N ILE A 245 21.46 10.55 -12.91
CA ILE A 245 20.51 11.66 -13.19
C ILE A 245 20.57 12.74 -12.10
N ILE A 246 20.71 12.32 -10.84
CA ILE A 246 20.91 13.20 -9.69
C ILE A 246 22.03 12.59 -8.84
N LYS A 247 23.07 13.33 -8.56
CA LYS A 247 24.13 12.94 -7.62
C LYS A 247 23.70 13.35 -6.21
N PHE A 248 23.57 12.39 -5.31
CA PHE A 248 23.01 12.62 -3.98
C PHE A 248 24.09 12.93 -2.93
N THR A 249 25.24 12.26 -3.01
CA THR A 249 26.35 12.47 -2.06
C THR A 249 27.69 12.49 -2.78
N GLU A 250 28.75 12.86 -2.07
CA GLU A 250 30.14 12.75 -2.54
C GLU A 250 30.75 11.37 -2.22
N ASN A 251 30.03 10.49 -1.52
CA ASN A 251 30.52 9.18 -1.14
C ASN A 251 30.66 8.27 -2.38
N PRO A 252 31.81 7.63 -2.62
CA PRO A 252 32.01 6.70 -3.73
C PRO A 252 31.07 5.49 -3.75
N ALA A 253 30.49 5.13 -2.60
CA ALA A 253 29.50 4.05 -2.49
C ALA A 253 28.09 4.48 -2.94
N ASP A 254 27.87 5.76 -3.24
CA ASP A 254 26.59 6.24 -3.77
C ASP A 254 26.36 5.69 -5.17
N LEU A 255 25.29 4.94 -5.36
CA LEU A 255 24.90 4.38 -6.66
C LEU A 255 24.75 5.43 -7.76
N SER A 256 24.44 6.68 -7.39
CA SER A 256 24.39 7.80 -8.36
C SER A 256 25.75 8.19 -8.93
N ARG A 257 26.83 7.63 -8.39
CA ARG A 257 28.22 7.84 -8.84
C ARG A 257 28.79 6.64 -9.58
N SER A 258 28.00 5.64 -9.85
CA SER A 258 28.44 4.47 -10.63
C SER A 258 29.02 4.91 -11.97
N PRO A 259 30.23 4.43 -12.36
CA PRO A 259 30.91 4.87 -13.58
C PRO A 259 30.11 4.53 -14.86
N SER A 260 29.40 3.42 -14.84
CA SER A 260 28.57 2.95 -15.96
C SER A 260 27.22 2.43 -15.49
N VAL A 261 26.31 2.21 -16.44
CA VAL A 261 25.02 1.54 -16.17
C VAL A 261 25.24 0.11 -15.69
N ASP A 262 26.24 -0.59 -16.23
CA ASP A 262 26.54 -1.98 -15.81
C ASP A 262 27.04 -2.03 -14.37
N ASP A 263 27.93 -1.11 -13.95
CA ASP A 263 28.40 -1.02 -12.57
C ASP A 263 27.24 -0.69 -11.61
N PHE A 264 26.34 0.20 -12.04
CA PHE A 264 25.12 0.51 -11.30
C PHE A 264 24.24 -0.74 -11.13
N LEU A 265 23.98 -1.47 -12.21
CA LEU A 265 23.15 -2.69 -12.18
C LEU A 265 23.78 -3.78 -11.30
N GLN A 266 25.08 -3.98 -11.36
CA GLN A 266 25.80 -4.95 -10.53
C GLN A 266 25.70 -4.61 -9.03
N SER A 267 25.92 -3.35 -8.70
CA SER A 267 25.83 -2.88 -7.30
C SER A 267 24.40 -2.99 -6.79
N LEU A 268 23.41 -2.58 -7.59
CA LEU A 268 21.99 -2.70 -7.23
C LEU A 268 21.56 -4.16 -7.07
N PHE A 269 22.02 -5.06 -7.95
CA PHE A 269 21.76 -6.49 -7.87
C PHE A 269 22.25 -7.10 -6.54
N SER A 270 23.40 -6.66 -6.04
CA SER A 270 23.94 -7.10 -4.75
C SER A 270 22.99 -6.72 -3.60
N ILE A 271 22.47 -5.47 -3.60
CA ILE A 271 21.52 -4.97 -2.61
C ILE A 271 20.18 -5.72 -2.71
N VAL A 272 19.67 -5.89 -3.93
CA VAL A 272 18.44 -6.67 -4.18
C VAL A 272 18.57 -8.09 -3.66
N SER A 273 19.68 -8.78 -3.97
CA SER A 273 19.91 -10.15 -3.56
C SER A 273 20.05 -10.29 -2.03
N ALA A 274 20.70 -9.32 -1.38
CA ALA A 274 20.80 -9.28 0.07
C ALA A 274 19.43 -9.05 0.73
N SER A 275 18.62 -8.14 0.18
CA SER A 275 17.27 -7.85 0.66
C SER A 275 16.31 -9.02 0.42
N GLU A 276 16.41 -9.68 -0.75
CA GLU A 276 15.56 -10.85 -1.09
C GLU A 276 15.74 -11.98 -0.09
N ARG A 277 16.98 -12.23 0.38
CA ARG A 277 17.25 -13.27 1.39
C ARG A 277 16.47 -13.05 2.69
N THR A 278 16.26 -11.80 3.10
CA THR A 278 15.49 -11.48 4.32
C THR A 278 13.98 -11.60 4.14
N LEU A 279 13.50 -11.63 2.89
CA LEU A 279 12.08 -11.62 2.60
C LEU A 279 11.44 -12.98 2.96
N LYS A 280 10.31 -12.96 3.68
CA LYS A 280 9.56 -14.18 4.00
C LYS A 280 9.06 -14.90 2.73
N ARG A 281 8.82 -16.18 2.79
CA ARG A 281 8.13 -16.91 1.72
C ARG A 281 6.73 -16.31 1.48
N GLY A 282 6.44 -16.01 0.22
CA GLY A 282 5.20 -15.32 -0.17
C GLY A 282 5.20 -13.81 0.06
N GLY A 283 6.25 -13.24 0.64
CA GLY A 283 6.46 -11.79 0.79
C GLY A 283 6.74 -11.09 -0.54
N TYR A 284 6.74 -9.77 -0.51
CA TYR A 284 6.84 -8.95 -1.72
C TYR A 284 8.07 -8.05 -1.70
N LEU A 285 8.71 -7.92 -2.85
CA LEU A 285 9.74 -6.92 -3.12
C LEU A 285 9.21 -5.98 -4.19
N THR A 286 9.37 -4.68 -3.97
CA THR A 286 8.93 -3.65 -4.91
C THR A 286 10.09 -2.76 -5.30
N MET A 287 10.17 -2.40 -6.57
CA MET A 287 11.20 -1.52 -7.12
C MET A 287 10.54 -0.34 -7.81
N VAL A 288 10.84 0.85 -7.33
CA VAL A 288 10.41 2.12 -7.95
C VAL A 288 11.59 2.71 -8.72
N ILE A 289 11.45 2.88 -10.02
CA ILE A 289 12.55 3.37 -10.86
C ILE A 289 12.00 3.93 -12.19
N GLY A 290 12.67 4.95 -12.72
CA GLY A 290 12.42 5.50 -14.05
C GLY A 290 13.51 5.14 -15.06
N ASP A 291 13.30 5.52 -16.31
CA ASP A 291 14.29 5.39 -17.37
C ASP A 291 15.20 6.63 -17.44
N LYS A 292 16.30 6.51 -18.15
CA LYS A 292 17.28 7.55 -18.40
C LYS A 292 17.37 7.87 -19.89
N TYR A 293 17.63 9.13 -20.24
CA TYR A 293 18.00 9.55 -21.58
C TYR A 293 19.39 10.19 -21.52
N ASP A 294 20.33 9.63 -22.21
CA ASP A 294 21.71 10.08 -22.23
C ASP A 294 22.34 9.88 -23.59
N SER A 295 23.20 10.83 -24.00
CA SER A 295 23.99 10.74 -25.26
C SER A 295 23.13 10.38 -26.47
N ALA A 296 21.95 11.03 -26.60
CA ALA A 296 20.96 10.81 -27.65
C ALA A 296 20.35 9.39 -27.67
N GLN A 297 20.44 8.64 -26.59
CA GLN A 297 19.89 7.30 -26.48
C GLN A 297 18.92 7.18 -25.29
N TRP A 298 17.83 6.44 -25.50
CA TRP A 298 16.93 6.01 -24.43
C TRP A 298 17.51 4.78 -23.77
N ILE A 299 17.85 4.89 -22.49
CA ILE A 299 18.32 3.78 -21.65
C ILE A 299 17.11 3.27 -20.87
N PRO A 300 16.57 2.08 -21.18
CA PRO A 300 15.40 1.51 -20.50
C PRO A 300 15.79 0.93 -19.14
N LEU A 301 16.29 1.81 -18.27
CA LEU A 301 16.89 1.44 -16.97
C LEU A 301 15.93 0.65 -16.11
N GLY A 302 14.64 1.02 -16.11
CA GLY A 302 13.61 0.30 -15.37
C GLY A 302 13.50 -1.17 -15.79
N PHE A 303 13.49 -1.45 -17.08
CA PHE A 303 13.42 -2.83 -17.59
C PHE A 303 14.72 -3.60 -17.40
N MET A 304 15.88 -2.94 -17.50
CA MET A 304 17.17 -3.56 -17.19
C MET A 304 17.21 -4.00 -15.71
N VAL A 305 16.82 -3.13 -14.79
CA VAL A 305 16.72 -3.46 -13.36
C VAL A 305 15.71 -4.57 -13.11
N MET A 306 14.55 -4.55 -13.77
CA MET A 306 13.56 -5.62 -13.68
C MET A 306 14.17 -6.98 -14.05
N GLN A 307 14.95 -7.05 -15.13
CA GLN A 307 15.61 -8.28 -15.57
C GLN A 307 16.66 -8.77 -14.55
N GLU A 308 17.42 -7.85 -13.94
CA GLU A 308 18.37 -8.20 -12.89
C GLU A 308 17.64 -8.81 -11.68
N ILE A 309 16.52 -8.21 -11.25
CA ILE A 309 15.73 -8.73 -10.12
C ILE A 309 15.20 -10.13 -10.43
N LEU A 310 14.77 -10.42 -11.64
CA LEU A 310 14.28 -11.74 -12.04
C LEU A 310 15.32 -12.85 -11.89
N LYS A 311 16.62 -12.54 -11.96
CA LYS A 311 17.72 -13.50 -11.73
C LYS A 311 17.74 -14.05 -10.30
N THR A 312 17.15 -13.35 -9.33
CA THR A 312 17.00 -13.85 -7.94
C THR A 312 15.98 -14.97 -7.78
N GLY A 313 15.18 -15.27 -8.82
CA GLY A 313 14.10 -16.26 -8.77
C GLY A 313 12.78 -15.74 -8.23
N LEU A 314 12.67 -14.44 -7.94
CA LEU A 314 11.42 -13.77 -7.62
C LEU A 314 10.46 -13.82 -8.83
N ILE A 315 9.16 -13.86 -8.56
CA ILE A 315 8.11 -13.88 -9.58
C ILE A 315 7.58 -12.46 -9.79
N LEU A 316 7.70 -11.92 -11.00
CA LEU A 316 7.04 -10.65 -11.34
C LEU A 316 5.52 -10.80 -11.27
N LYS A 317 4.88 -9.98 -10.45
CA LYS A 317 3.42 -10.00 -10.25
C LYS A 317 2.71 -8.89 -11.01
N SER A 318 3.31 -7.70 -11.05
CA SER A 318 2.72 -6.55 -11.74
C SER A 318 3.79 -5.54 -12.12
N ILE A 319 3.49 -4.80 -13.17
CA ILE A 319 4.18 -3.57 -13.55
C ILE A 319 3.13 -2.46 -13.44
N VAL A 320 3.40 -1.46 -12.61
CA VAL A 320 2.58 -0.26 -12.51
C VAL A 320 3.35 0.89 -13.15
N VAL A 321 2.68 1.64 -14.00
CA VAL A 321 3.16 2.89 -14.56
C VAL A 321 2.54 4.02 -13.76
N LYS A 322 3.36 4.76 -13.03
CA LYS A 322 2.91 5.93 -12.27
C LYS A 322 3.30 7.19 -13.02
N ASN A 323 2.32 7.99 -13.41
CA ASN A 323 2.57 9.25 -14.09
C ASN A 323 3.04 10.36 -13.13
N PHE A 324 3.67 11.38 -13.68
CA PHE A 324 3.83 12.67 -13.00
C PHE A 324 3.56 13.81 -13.99
N ASN A 325 2.67 14.71 -13.59
CA ASN A 325 2.26 15.82 -14.44
C ASN A 325 3.36 16.88 -14.58
N ARG A 326 4.18 17.07 -13.53
CA ARG A 326 5.27 18.05 -13.50
C ARG A 326 6.46 17.49 -12.73
N THR A 327 7.66 17.62 -13.29
CA THR A 327 8.92 17.34 -12.58
C THR A 327 9.58 18.67 -12.19
N LYS A 328 10.13 18.76 -10.98
CA LYS A 328 10.81 19.98 -10.51
C LYS A 328 11.95 20.40 -11.48
N GLY A 329 12.73 19.44 -11.98
CA GLY A 329 13.86 19.70 -12.89
C GLY A 329 13.47 20.19 -14.29
N LYS A 330 12.19 20.12 -14.66
CA LYS A 330 11.71 20.60 -15.98
C LYS A 330 10.77 21.81 -15.86
N ARG A 331 10.55 22.28 -14.64
CA ARG A 331 9.64 23.40 -14.38
C ARG A 331 10.19 24.70 -14.99
N GLY A 332 9.38 25.36 -15.81
CA GLY A 332 9.78 26.56 -16.54
C GLY A 332 10.65 26.31 -17.78
N GLN A 333 10.90 25.03 -18.13
CA GLN A 333 11.68 24.65 -19.30
C GLN A 333 10.88 23.76 -20.26
N GLU A 334 9.56 23.76 -20.19
CA GLU A 334 8.70 22.87 -20.97
C GLU A 334 8.90 23.04 -22.47
N MET A 335 9.06 24.29 -22.95
CA MET A 335 9.31 24.59 -24.37
C MET A 335 10.68 24.10 -24.82
N LEU A 336 11.70 24.23 -24.00
CA LEU A 336 13.05 23.71 -24.28
C LEU A 336 13.03 22.18 -24.40
N TRP A 337 12.36 21.49 -23.47
CA TRP A 337 12.22 20.04 -23.52
C TRP A 337 11.39 19.59 -24.73
N ARG A 338 10.34 20.33 -25.10
CA ARG A 338 9.58 20.06 -26.32
C ARG A 338 10.48 20.19 -27.57
N TYR A 339 11.26 21.26 -27.65
CA TYR A 339 12.23 21.44 -28.77
C TYR A 339 13.23 20.27 -28.85
N ARG A 340 13.84 19.92 -27.70
CA ARG A 340 14.80 18.80 -27.62
C ARG A 340 14.17 17.47 -28.04
N ALA A 341 12.95 17.21 -27.63
CA ALA A 341 12.24 15.99 -28.00
C ALA A 341 11.95 15.90 -29.50
N LEU A 342 11.50 17.00 -30.09
CA LEU A 342 11.25 17.07 -31.52
C LEU A 342 12.56 16.94 -32.34
N ALA A 343 13.61 17.66 -31.94
CA ALA A 343 14.89 17.63 -32.62
C ALA A 343 15.62 16.27 -32.48
N GLY A 344 15.49 15.63 -31.34
CA GLY A 344 16.14 14.35 -31.02
C GLY A 344 15.27 13.11 -31.28
N GLY A 345 14.02 13.27 -31.73
CA GLY A 345 13.14 12.15 -32.08
C GLY A 345 12.71 11.29 -30.87
N PHE A 346 12.67 11.83 -29.64
CA PHE A 346 12.28 11.10 -28.44
C PHE A 346 11.07 11.72 -27.75
N TYR A 347 10.51 10.99 -26.78
CA TYR A 347 9.42 11.48 -25.92
C TYR A 347 9.95 11.89 -24.55
N VAL A 348 9.44 13.00 -24.00
CA VAL A 348 9.79 13.47 -22.64
C VAL A 348 9.16 12.55 -21.60
N PHE A 349 9.98 12.02 -20.70
CA PHE A 349 9.48 11.17 -19.58
C PHE A 349 8.39 11.86 -18.78
N LYS A 350 7.29 11.15 -18.60
CA LYS A 350 6.14 11.55 -17.80
C LYS A 350 5.69 10.45 -16.82
N HIS A 351 6.54 9.46 -16.62
CA HIS A 351 6.23 8.30 -15.77
C HIS A 351 7.49 7.73 -15.12
N GLU A 352 7.25 6.91 -14.13
CA GLU A 352 8.17 5.97 -13.53
C GLU A 352 7.46 4.64 -13.36
N TYR A 353 8.21 3.58 -13.16
CA TYR A 353 7.69 2.23 -12.99
C TYR A 353 7.70 1.83 -11.51
N ILE A 354 6.73 1.01 -11.13
CA ILE A 354 6.72 0.28 -9.86
C ILE A 354 6.61 -1.19 -10.24
N PHE A 355 7.73 -1.90 -10.18
CA PHE A 355 7.77 -3.35 -10.40
C PHE A 355 7.48 -4.06 -9.10
N ILE A 356 6.58 -5.05 -9.13
CA ILE A 356 6.12 -5.78 -7.96
C ILE A 356 6.48 -7.25 -8.14
N PHE A 357 7.32 -7.74 -7.26
CA PHE A 357 7.78 -9.12 -7.27
C PHE A 357 7.29 -9.84 -6.02
N ARG A 358 7.19 -11.17 -6.10
CA ARG A 358 6.82 -12.03 -4.99
C ARG A 358 7.80 -13.17 -4.83
N LYS A 359 8.22 -13.43 -3.60
CA LYS A 359 9.01 -14.63 -3.26
C LYS A 359 8.13 -15.87 -3.33
N ARG A 360 8.62 -16.94 -3.90
CA ARG A 360 7.89 -18.21 -3.97
C ARG A 360 7.50 -18.67 -2.55
N ARG A 361 6.35 -19.33 -2.44
CA ARG A 361 5.87 -19.91 -1.18
C ARG A 361 6.70 -21.10 -0.76
#